data_9f3fd5159324a770aa4d401bb7918cf6
#
_entry.id   9f3fd5159324a770aa4d401bb7918cf6
#
_cell.length_a   1.000
_cell.length_b   1.000
_cell.length_c   1.000
_cell.angle_alpha   90.00
_cell.angle_beta   90.00
_cell.angle_gamma   90.00
#
_symmetry.space_group_name_H-M   'P 1'
#
loop_
_entity.id
_entity.type
_entity.pdbx_description
1 polymer ?
#
loop_
_entity_poly.entity_id
_entity_poly.type
_entity_poly.pdbx_seq_one_letter_code
_entity_poly.pdbx_strand_id
1 'polypeptide(L)'
;VACMFILVVVYSLGIFAPWLAPYGYEERDLGALRSPPTIATDQGITGVWTHSHLAGTDRAGRDMFTRVLWGIQNTVILTVVAMATGGILIGVSMGLISGYFGKKVDAFIMRTGEVFASFPDILLVIILAATLRPRIVDWVRWLEDNTFVDSLEKSGVVDYLVISLALVGFGWIGMARLVRGQILYLKETQHVEAARAIGASTPRIMFVHLLPNA
;
A
#
# COMPACT_ATOMS: atom_id res chain seq x y z
N VAL A 1 20.51 1.94 -9.37
CA VAL A 1 20.12 1.04 -10.49
C VAL A 1 19.68 -0.32 -9.94
N ALA A 2 20.46 -1.02 -9.09
CA ALA A 2 20.10 -2.35 -8.56
C ALA A 2 18.78 -2.35 -7.79
N CYS A 3 18.56 -1.40 -6.86
CA CYS A 3 17.31 -1.31 -6.10
C CYS A 3 16.07 -1.07 -6.99
N MET A 4 16.20 -0.22 -8.00
CA MET A 4 15.14 0.01 -8.98
C MET A 4 14.78 -1.26 -9.75
N PHE A 5 15.80 -2.01 -10.17
CA PHE A 5 15.60 -3.27 -10.86
C PHE A 5 14.85 -4.29 -9.97
N ILE A 6 15.27 -4.43 -8.71
CA ILE A 6 14.58 -5.33 -7.74
C ILE A 6 13.13 -4.91 -7.56
N LEU A 7 12.85 -3.62 -7.40
CA LEU A 7 11.48 -3.12 -7.26
C LEU A 7 10.65 -3.44 -8.50
N VAL A 8 11.17 -3.16 -9.70
CA VAL A 8 10.47 -3.48 -10.96
C VAL A 8 10.15 -4.97 -11.04
N VAL A 9 11.10 -5.85 -10.70
CA VAL A 9 10.89 -7.30 -10.70
C VAL A 9 9.80 -7.69 -9.71
N VAL A 10 9.87 -7.22 -8.46
CA VAL A 10 8.88 -7.56 -7.42
C VAL A 10 7.48 -7.07 -7.80
N TYR A 11 7.35 -5.83 -8.28
CA TYR A 11 6.06 -5.30 -8.71
C TYR A 11 5.52 -6.04 -9.94
N SER A 12 6.38 -6.39 -10.89
CA SER A 12 5.99 -7.19 -12.05
C SER A 12 5.49 -8.58 -11.63
N LEU A 13 6.22 -9.27 -10.75
CA LEU A 13 5.80 -10.57 -10.21
C LEU A 13 4.45 -10.48 -9.49
N GLY A 14 4.21 -9.43 -8.70
CA GLY A 14 2.94 -9.22 -8.03
C GLY A 14 1.77 -8.96 -8.99
N ILE A 15 1.99 -8.11 -10.01
CA ILE A 15 0.95 -7.80 -11.01
C ILE A 15 0.62 -9.04 -11.86
N PHE A 16 1.64 -9.79 -12.25
CA PHE A 16 1.48 -10.97 -13.10
C PHE A 16 1.25 -12.27 -12.32
N ALA A 17 1.14 -12.22 -10.98
CA ALA A 17 0.95 -13.40 -10.13
C ALA A 17 -0.21 -14.33 -10.59
N PRO A 18 -1.41 -13.83 -10.99
CA PRO A 18 -2.50 -14.69 -11.45
C PRO A 18 -2.18 -15.51 -12.71
N TRP A 19 -1.25 -15.04 -13.56
CA TRP A 19 -0.83 -15.73 -14.77
C TRP A 19 0.43 -16.58 -14.54
N LEU A 20 1.22 -16.27 -13.52
CA LEU A 20 2.46 -16.98 -13.18
C LEU A 20 2.24 -18.11 -12.18
N ALA A 21 1.17 -18.05 -11.38
CA ALA A 21 0.88 -19.07 -10.38
C ALA A 21 0.36 -20.34 -11.04
N PRO A 22 1.05 -21.50 -10.90
CA PRO A 22 0.65 -22.76 -11.54
C PRO A 22 -0.60 -23.39 -10.90
N TYR A 23 -0.89 -23.04 -9.64
CA TYR A 23 -2.00 -23.60 -8.86
C TYR A 23 -2.90 -22.49 -8.29
N GLY A 24 -4.11 -22.86 -7.88
CA GLY A 24 -4.98 -21.94 -7.12
C GLY A 24 -4.44 -21.67 -5.72
N TYR A 25 -4.71 -20.48 -5.16
CA TYR A 25 -4.21 -20.08 -3.83
C TYR A 25 -4.62 -21.05 -2.70
N GLU A 26 -5.84 -21.58 -2.76
CA GLU A 26 -6.38 -22.52 -1.76
C GLU A 26 -6.31 -23.99 -2.20
N GLU A 27 -5.81 -24.23 -3.39
CA GLU A 27 -5.67 -25.59 -3.93
C GLU A 27 -4.74 -26.42 -3.09
N ARG A 28 -5.14 -27.67 -2.82
CA ARG A 28 -4.43 -28.59 -1.93
C ARG A 28 -4.20 -29.91 -2.63
N ASP A 29 -2.96 -30.33 -2.69
CA ASP A 29 -2.56 -31.67 -3.09
C ASP A 29 -2.36 -32.53 -1.84
N LEU A 30 -3.37 -33.33 -1.50
CA LEU A 30 -3.31 -34.22 -0.35
C LEU A 30 -2.35 -35.38 -0.55
N GLY A 31 -1.95 -35.69 -1.79
CA GLY A 31 -0.93 -36.68 -2.12
C GLY A 31 0.51 -36.19 -1.93
N ALA A 32 0.70 -34.89 -1.87
CA ALA A 32 2.01 -34.24 -1.79
C ALA A 32 2.19 -33.41 -0.51
N LEU A 33 1.77 -33.92 0.64
CA LEU A 33 1.94 -33.22 1.93
C LEU A 33 3.42 -33.11 2.30
N ARG A 34 3.91 -31.88 2.58
CA ARG A 34 5.32 -31.59 2.92
C ARG A 34 6.31 -32.13 1.88
N SER A 35 5.94 -32.15 0.63
CA SER A 35 6.87 -32.55 -0.45
C SER A 35 8.03 -31.57 -0.55
N PRO A 36 9.26 -32.04 -0.75
CA PRO A 36 10.40 -31.18 -0.95
C PRO A 36 10.28 -30.44 -2.30
N PRO A 37 11.02 -29.33 -2.49
CA PRO A 37 11.09 -28.64 -3.78
C PRO A 37 11.50 -29.60 -4.89
N THR A 38 10.80 -29.58 -6.01
CA THR A 38 11.11 -30.45 -7.18
C THR A 38 12.50 -30.15 -7.77
N ILE A 39 13.00 -28.91 -7.58
CA ILE A 39 14.34 -28.48 -7.99
C ILE A 39 15.44 -29.25 -7.21
N ALA A 40 15.11 -29.76 -6.02
CA ALA A 40 16.06 -30.50 -5.15
C ALA A 40 15.99 -32.03 -5.31
N THR A 41 15.12 -32.57 -6.15
CA THR A 41 15.02 -34.00 -6.38
C THR A 41 15.77 -34.40 -7.66
N ASP A 42 16.52 -35.52 -7.62
CA ASP A 42 17.32 -36.08 -8.72
C ASP A 42 16.53 -36.44 -10.00
N GLN A 43 15.22 -36.24 -9.99
CA GLN A 43 14.34 -36.57 -11.12
C GLN A 43 14.27 -35.52 -12.22
N GLY A 44 15.15 -34.53 -12.19
CA GLY A 44 15.30 -33.55 -13.28
C GLY A 44 14.02 -32.72 -13.57
N ILE A 45 14.23 -31.51 -14.07
CA ILE A 45 13.16 -30.63 -14.55
C ILE A 45 12.51 -31.21 -15.81
N THR A 46 11.80 -32.31 -15.67
CA THR A 46 11.00 -32.90 -16.75
C THR A 46 9.56 -32.48 -16.58
N GLY A 47 9.21 -31.41 -17.26
CA GLY A 47 7.84 -30.87 -17.27
C GLY A 47 7.61 -29.75 -16.27
N VAL A 48 8.02 -28.56 -16.63
CA VAL A 48 7.89 -27.31 -15.85
C VAL A 48 6.44 -27.00 -15.42
N TRP A 49 5.45 -27.72 -15.94
CA TRP A 49 4.04 -27.40 -15.76
C TRP A 49 3.13 -28.60 -15.44
N THR A 50 3.68 -29.78 -15.19
CA THR A 50 2.87 -30.97 -14.86
C THR A 50 3.17 -31.44 -13.43
N HIS A 51 2.25 -31.16 -12.51
CA HIS A 51 2.16 -31.71 -11.15
C HIS A 51 3.41 -31.65 -10.25
N SER A 52 4.36 -30.76 -10.55
CA SER A 52 5.57 -30.60 -9.77
C SER A 52 5.55 -29.29 -8.99
N HIS A 53 5.62 -29.40 -7.67
CA HIS A 53 5.69 -28.23 -6.78
C HIS A 53 7.12 -27.67 -6.74
N LEU A 54 7.39 -26.62 -7.52
CA LEU A 54 8.73 -26.02 -7.66
C LEU A 54 9.41 -25.71 -6.33
N ALA A 55 8.68 -25.11 -5.40
CA ALA A 55 9.16 -24.77 -4.05
C ALA A 55 8.68 -25.76 -2.97
N GLY A 56 8.14 -26.92 -3.37
CA GLY A 56 7.54 -27.88 -2.47
C GLY A 56 6.17 -27.47 -1.95
N THR A 57 5.65 -28.22 -0.99
CA THR A 57 4.33 -28.03 -0.38
C THR A 57 4.40 -27.81 1.12
N ASP A 58 3.40 -27.13 1.68
CA ASP A 58 3.24 -26.96 3.10
C ASP A 58 2.62 -28.20 3.78
N ARG A 59 2.34 -28.07 5.10
CA ARG A 59 1.70 -29.15 5.88
C ARG A 59 0.28 -29.48 5.42
N ALA A 60 -0.36 -28.58 4.69
CA ALA A 60 -1.71 -28.74 4.18
C ALA A 60 -1.75 -29.11 2.68
N GLY A 61 -0.59 -29.42 2.07
CA GLY A 61 -0.46 -29.77 0.67
C GLY A 61 -0.61 -28.57 -0.30
N ARG A 62 -0.41 -27.35 0.18
CA ARG A 62 -0.51 -26.16 -0.67
C ARG A 62 0.84 -25.86 -1.31
N ASP A 63 0.84 -25.47 -2.58
CA ASP A 63 2.06 -25.11 -3.32
C ASP A 63 2.71 -23.84 -2.77
N MET A 64 3.97 -23.96 -2.34
CA MET A 64 4.70 -22.86 -1.72
C MET A 64 5.06 -21.76 -2.72
N PHE A 65 5.37 -22.12 -3.98
CA PHE A 65 5.69 -21.13 -5.02
C PHE A 65 4.47 -20.25 -5.33
N THR A 66 3.32 -20.86 -5.54
CA THR A 66 2.05 -20.15 -5.72
C THR A 66 1.77 -19.21 -4.55
N ARG A 67 1.92 -19.68 -3.32
CA ARG A 67 1.68 -18.85 -2.13
C ARG A 67 2.60 -17.65 -2.03
N VAL A 68 3.87 -17.79 -2.43
CA VAL A 68 4.81 -16.67 -2.48
C VAL A 68 4.37 -15.64 -3.52
N LEU A 69 3.98 -16.07 -4.71
CA LEU A 69 3.50 -15.16 -5.76
C LEU A 69 2.25 -14.36 -5.32
N TRP A 70 1.27 -15.02 -4.74
CA TRP A 70 0.08 -14.37 -4.21
C TRP A 70 0.40 -13.46 -3.02
N GLY A 71 1.37 -13.85 -2.17
CA GLY A 71 1.87 -12.99 -1.09
C GLY A 71 2.51 -11.70 -1.61
N ILE A 72 3.29 -11.79 -2.69
CA ILE A 72 3.86 -10.62 -3.39
C ILE A 72 2.74 -9.75 -3.94
N GLN A 73 1.73 -10.31 -4.60
CA GLN A 73 0.58 -9.55 -5.11
C GLN A 73 -0.14 -8.79 -4.01
N ASN A 74 -0.44 -9.44 -2.89
CA ASN A 74 -1.08 -8.80 -1.74
C ASN A 74 -0.25 -7.62 -1.23
N THR A 75 1.06 -7.80 -1.12
CA THR A 75 1.98 -6.73 -0.71
C THR A 75 1.98 -5.58 -1.69
N VAL A 76 2.00 -5.84 -3.00
CA VAL A 76 1.94 -4.81 -4.06
C VAL A 76 0.64 -4.02 -3.96
N ILE A 77 -0.51 -4.70 -3.87
CA ILE A 77 -1.83 -4.03 -3.75
C ILE A 77 -1.86 -3.11 -2.52
N LEU A 78 -1.49 -3.64 -1.34
CA LEU A 78 -1.49 -2.86 -0.10
C LEU A 78 -0.53 -1.67 -0.16
N THR A 79 0.66 -1.86 -0.74
CA THR A 79 1.66 -0.79 -0.87
C THR A 79 1.18 0.30 -1.80
N VAL A 80 0.60 -0.05 -2.96
CA VAL A 80 0.07 0.92 -3.92
C VAL A 80 -1.09 1.70 -3.32
N VAL A 81 -2.02 1.03 -2.66
CA VAL A 81 -3.17 1.68 -2.01
C VAL A 81 -2.70 2.61 -0.87
N ALA A 82 -1.84 2.13 0.02
CA ALA A 82 -1.33 2.93 1.13
C ALA A 82 -0.50 4.14 0.66
N MET A 83 0.32 3.96 -0.37
CA MET A 83 1.13 5.04 -0.95
C MET A 83 0.26 6.06 -1.68
N ALA A 84 -0.70 5.63 -2.49
CA ALA A 84 -1.58 6.54 -3.22
C ALA A 84 -2.47 7.36 -2.28
N THR A 85 -3.04 6.74 -1.26
CA THR A 85 -3.99 7.39 -0.34
C THR A 85 -3.29 8.07 0.83
N GLY A 86 -2.53 7.33 1.63
CA GLY A 86 -1.86 7.85 2.82
C GLY A 86 -0.66 8.74 2.48
N GLY A 87 0.25 8.24 1.63
CA GLY A 87 1.45 8.98 1.25
C GLY A 87 1.13 10.19 0.37
N ILE A 88 0.58 9.94 -0.83
CA ILE A 88 0.41 11.00 -1.83
C ILE A 88 -0.79 11.89 -1.49
N LEU A 89 -1.99 11.33 -1.37
CA LEU A 89 -3.18 12.16 -1.20
C LEU A 89 -3.17 12.91 0.14
N ILE A 90 -3.01 12.23 1.26
CA ILE A 90 -3.05 12.85 2.59
C ILE A 90 -1.72 13.48 2.93
N GLY A 91 -0.61 12.77 2.79
CA GLY A 91 0.72 13.23 3.20
C GLY A 91 1.17 14.46 2.43
N VAL A 92 1.06 14.44 1.10
CA VAL A 92 1.41 15.59 0.26
C VAL A 92 0.49 16.79 0.56
N SER A 93 -0.82 16.58 0.70
CA SER A 93 -1.77 17.64 1.02
C SER A 93 -1.49 18.29 2.38
N MET A 94 -1.28 17.47 3.41
CA MET A 94 -0.96 17.97 4.76
C MET A 94 0.40 18.66 4.81
N GLY A 95 1.40 18.14 4.11
CA GLY A 95 2.71 18.77 4.00
C GLY A 95 2.66 20.12 3.26
N LEU A 96 1.91 20.18 2.17
CA LEU A 96 1.70 21.39 1.39
C LEU A 96 0.99 22.48 2.21
N ILE A 97 -0.11 22.12 2.89
CA ILE A 97 -0.87 23.03 3.75
C ILE A 97 -0.01 23.52 4.91
N SER A 98 0.65 22.61 5.62
CA SER A 98 1.53 22.90 6.73
C SER A 98 2.68 23.83 6.34
N GLY A 99 3.41 23.50 5.27
CA GLY A 99 4.54 24.28 4.77
C GLY A 99 4.14 25.67 4.26
N TYR A 100 3.00 25.78 3.58
CA TYR A 100 2.53 27.04 3.02
C TYR A 100 2.01 28.00 4.08
N PHE A 101 1.04 27.58 4.91
CA PHE A 101 0.42 28.44 5.91
C PHE A 101 1.31 28.66 7.14
N GLY A 102 2.13 27.65 7.50
CA GLY A 102 3.05 27.76 8.63
C GLY A 102 2.38 27.99 9.99
N LYS A 103 3.15 28.53 10.96
CA LYS A 103 2.66 28.99 12.29
C LYS A 103 1.71 27.99 12.97
N LYS A 104 0.47 28.39 13.26
CA LYS A 104 -0.53 27.60 13.99
C LYS A 104 -1.01 26.37 13.18
N VAL A 105 -1.16 26.49 11.87
CA VAL A 105 -1.59 25.39 11.00
C VAL A 105 -0.51 24.31 10.96
N ASP A 106 0.73 24.73 10.77
CA ASP A 106 1.89 23.85 10.81
C ASP A 106 2.01 23.14 12.16
N ALA A 107 1.95 23.92 13.25
CA ALA A 107 2.03 23.35 14.59
C ALA A 107 0.92 22.33 14.87
N PHE A 108 -0.31 22.60 14.42
CA PHE A 108 -1.42 21.66 14.60
C PHE A 108 -1.22 20.36 13.83
N ILE A 109 -0.90 20.45 12.54
CA ILE A 109 -0.71 19.26 11.69
C ILE A 109 0.47 18.42 12.20
N MET A 110 1.61 19.06 12.49
CA MET A 110 2.81 18.34 12.94
C MET A 110 2.62 17.74 14.34
N ARG A 111 1.97 18.46 15.28
CA ARG A 111 1.67 17.92 16.62
C ARG A 111 0.73 16.72 16.56
N THR A 112 -0.29 16.80 15.72
CA THR A 112 -1.17 15.63 15.48
C THR A 112 -0.36 14.44 14.99
N GLY A 113 0.51 14.64 14.01
CA GLY A 113 1.42 13.60 13.53
C GLY A 113 2.36 13.05 14.60
N GLU A 114 2.93 13.91 15.46
CA GLU A 114 3.79 13.51 16.58
C GLU A 114 3.04 12.65 17.62
N VAL A 115 1.79 12.99 17.92
CA VAL A 115 0.94 12.19 18.82
C VAL A 115 0.72 10.79 18.25
N PHE A 116 0.37 10.67 16.98
CA PHE A 116 0.24 9.36 16.35
C PHE A 116 1.58 8.60 16.30
N ALA A 117 2.68 9.27 15.96
CA ALA A 117 4.01 8.66 15.87
C ALA A 117 4.60 8.26 17.24
N SER A 118 4.01 8.68 18.37
CA SER A 118 4.44 8.25 19.71
C SER A 118 3.96 6.84 20.08
N PHE A 119 3.00 6.29 19.34
CA PHE A 119 2.57 4.91 19.51
C PHE A 119 3.32 3.96 18.57
N PRO A 120 3.59 2.72 18.98
CA PRO A 120 4.12 1.71 18.06
C PRO A 120 3.13 1.44 16.90
N ASP A 121 3.56 1.69 15.67
CA ASP A 121 2.71 1.60 14.47
C ASP A 121 1.94 0.28 14.38
N ILE A 122 2.61 -0.84 14.66
CA ILE A 122 2.02 -2.16 14.57
C ILE A 122 0.86 -2.36 15.57
N LEU A 123 0.98 -1.82 16.79
CA LEU A 123 -0.09 -1.93 17.79
C LEU A 123 -1.32 -1.13 17.36
N LEU A 124 -1.09 0.07 16.81
CA LEU A 124 -2.18 0.90 16.32
C LEU A 124 -2.89 0.26 15.12
N VAL A 125 -2.13 -0.32 14.18
CA VAL A 125 -2.71 -1.05 13.04
C VAL A 125 -3.57 -2.21 13.52
N ILE A 126 -3.11 -3.01 14.51
CA ILE A 126 -3.88 -4.12 15.06
C ILE A 126 -5.16 -3.64 15.74
N ILE A 127 -5.07 -2.60 16.59
CA ILE A 127 -6.24 -2.05 17.29
C ILE A 127 -7.25 -1.47 16.30
N LEU A 128 -6.78 -0.71 15.31
CA LEU A 128 -7.66 -0.17 14.27
C LEU A 128 -8.29 -1.27 13.44
N ALA A 129 -7.52 -2.26 13.02
CA ALA A 129 -8.04 -3.39 12.26
C ALA A 129 -9.14 -4.12 13.07
N ALA A 130 -8.90 -4.41 14.34
CA ALA A 130 -9.88 -5.05 15.21
C ALA A 130 -11.15 -4.22 15.40
N THR A 131 -11.02 -2.89 15.50
CA THR A 131 -12.13 -1.97 15.75
C THR A 131 -12.92 -1.63 14.48
N LEU A 132 -12.22 -1.48 13.36
CA LEU A 132 -12.83 -1.07 12.09
C LEU A 132 -13.46 -2.24 11.33
N ARG A 133 -12.91 -3.45 11.47
CA ARG A 133 -13.39 -4.63 10.73
C ARG A 133 -14.89 -4.86 10.86
N PRO A 134 -15.51 -4.89 12.05
CA PRO A 134 -16.95 -5.08 12.16
C PRO A 134 -17.75 -4.02 11.40
N ARG A 135 -17.35 -2.74 11.52
CA ARG A 135 -18.04 -1.63 10.85
C ARG A 135 -17.89 -1.67 9.33
N ILE A 136 -16.72 -2.10 8.83
CA ILE A 136 -16.48 -2.25 7.39
C ILE A 136 -17.28 -3.42 6.86
N VAL A 137 -17.37 -4.54 7.59
CA VAL A 137 -18.24 -5.68 7.24
C VAL A 137 -19.69 -5.24 7.12
N ASP A 138 -20.22 -4.52 8.11
CA ASP A 138 -21.60 -4.04 8.10
C ASP A 138 -21.84 -3.09 6.91
N TRP A 139 -20.89 -2.21 6.61
CA TRP A 139 -20.97 -1.30 5.47
C TRP A 139 -20.90 -2.04 4.13
N VAL A 140 -20.04 -3.04 4.00
CA VAL A 140 -19.92 -3.86 2.79
C VAL A 140 -21.19 -4.68 2.56
N ARG A 141 -21.78 -5.28 3.61
CA ARG A 141 -23.08 -5.98 3.51
C ARG A 141 -24.18 -5.03 3.08
N TRP A 142 -24.23 -3.83 3.66
CA TRP A 142 -25.21 -2.82 3.22
C TRP A 142 -25.02 -2.46 1.74
N LEU A 143 -23.79 -2.40 1.24
CA LEU A 143 -23.52 -2.19 -0.20
C LEU A 143 -23.98 -3.38 -1.02
N GLU A 144 -23.71 -4.62 -0.62
CA GLU A 144 -24.16 -5.83 -1.32
C GLU A 144 -25.70 -5.87 -1.40
N ASP A 145 -26.39 -5.53 -0.32
CA ASP A 145 -27.84 -5.51 -0.25
C ASP A 145 -28.48 -4.42 -1.12
N ASN A 146 -27.76 -3.31 -1.37
CA ASN A 146 -28.29 -2.14 -2.09
C ASN A 146 -27.68 -1.93 -3.49
N THR A 147 -26.76 -2.79 -3.93
CA THR A 147 -26.12 -2.68 -5.25
C THR A 147 -26.08 -4.04 -5.96
N PHE A 148 -25.74 -4.03 -7.24
CA PHE A 148 -25.60 -5.26 -8.06
C PHE A 148 -24.24 -5.99 -7.83
N VAL A 149 -23.51 -5.63 -6.80
CA VAL A 149 -22.18 -6.20 -6.53
C VAL A 149 -22.29 -7.24 -5.44
N ASP A 150 -22.19 -8.50 -5.82
CA ASP A 150 -22.27 -9.66 -4.91
C ASP A 150 -20.87 -10.17 -4.53
N SER A 151 -20.78 -10.77 -3.35
CA SER A 151 -19.59 -11.52 -2.88
C SER A 151 -18.37 -10.68 -2.51
N LEU A 152 -18.49 -9.40 -2.21
CA LEU A 152 -17.39 -8.55 -1.73
C LEU A 152 -16.86 -9.03 -0.38
N GLU A 153 -17.74 -9.45 0.53
CA GLU A 153 -17.35 -9.97 1.84
C GLU A 153 -16.49 -11.26 1.70
N LYS A 154 -16.87 -12.13 0.76
CA LYS A 154 -16.17 -13.41 0.52
C LYS A 154 -14.88 -13.25 -0.28
N SER A 155 -14.73 -12.17 -1.03
CA SER A 155 -13.56 -11.92 -1.91
C SER A 155 -12.30 -11.47 -1.15
N GLY A 156 -12.39 -11.25 0.18
CA GLY A 156 -11.29 -10.71 0.97
C GLY A 156 -11.12 -9.18 0.88
N VAL A 157 -11.95 -8.48 0.10
CA VAL A 157 -11.93 -7.01 -0.04
C VAL A 157 -12.04 -6.31 1.32
N VAL A 158 -12.83 -6.86 2.24
CA VAL A 158 -12.97 -6.32 3.61
C VAL A 158 -11.63 -6.26 4.32
N ASP A 159 -10.85 -7.33 4.29
CA ASP A 159 -9.55 -7.39 4.97
C ASP A 159 -8.55 -6.42 4.33
N TYR A 160 -8.56 -6.27 3.00
CA TYR A 160 -7.78 -5.24 2.30
C TYR A 160 -8.17 -3.83 2.69
N LEU A 161 -9.46 -3.53 2.75
CA LEU A 161 -9.96 -2.20 3.16
C LEU A 161 -9.57 -1.88 4.61
N VAL A 162 -9.73 -2.83 5.51
CA VAL A 162 -9.36 -2.66 6.94
C VAL A 162 -7.87 -2.35 7.09
N ILE A 163 -7.00 -3.16 6.49
CA ILE A 163 -5.55 -2.99 6.59
C ILE A 163 -5.11 -1.72 5.87
N SER A 164 -5.64 -1.45 4.68
CA SER A 164 -5.32 -0.23 3.92
C SER A 164 -5.70 1.02 4.70
N LEU A 165 -6.89 1.06 5.29
CA LEU A 165 -7.36 2.21 6.07
C LEU A 165 -6.52 2.42 7.33
N ALA A 166 -6.11 1.33 8.00
CA ALA A 166 -5.22 1.40 9.14
C ALA A 166 -3.84 1.95 8.74
N LEU A 167 -3.25 1.47 7.63
CA LEU A 167 -1.96 1.95 7.11
C LEU A 167 -2.03 3.41 6.67
N VAL A 168 -3.12 3.82 6.03
CA VAL A 168 -3.36 5.22 5.60
C VAL A 168 -3.37 6.16 6.78
N GLY A 169 -3.95 5.75 7.90
CA GLY A 169 -4.05 6.55 9.12
C GLY A 169 -2.68 7.01 9.66
N PHE A 170 -1.60 6.28 9.38
CA PHE A 170 -0.24 6.59 9.89
C PHE A 170 0.76 6.90 8.78
N GLY A 171 0.60 6.34 7.59
CA GLY A 171 1.54 6.45 6.47
C GLY A 171 1.76 7.88 5.95
N TRP A 172 0.82 8.80 6.23
CA TRP A 172 0.89 10.17 5.76
C TRP A 172 1.95 11.05 6.45
N ILE A 173 2.33 10.73 7.70
CA ILE A 173 3.16 11.60 8.56
C ILE A 173 4.56 11.80 7.98
N GLY A 174 5.20 10.72 7.53
CA GLY A 174 6.53 10.78 6.93
C GLY A 174 6.56 11.63 5.66
N MET A 175 5.60 11.42 4.77
CA MET A 175 5.45 12.19 3.53
C MET A 175 5.12 13.65 3.82
N ALA A 176 4.23 13.92 4.78
CA ALA A 176 3.89 15.30 5.16
C ALA A 176 5.12 16.08 5.66
N ARG A 177 5.98 15.47 6.47
CA ARG A 177 7.23 16.11 6.93
C ARG A 177 8.18 16.42 5.79
N LEU A 178 8.34 15.48 4.85
CA LEU A 178 9.21 15.65 3.68
C LEU A 178 8.72 16.82 2.82
N VAL A 179 7.44 16.77 2.40
CA VAL A 179 6.83 17.81 1.56
C VAL A 179 6.84 19.16 2.27
N ARG A 180 6.50 19.21 3.56
CA ARG A 180 6.58 20.44 4.36
C ARG A 180 7.98 21.08 4.28
N GLY A 181 9.05 20.28 4.42
CA GLY A 181 10.41 20.78 4.31
C GLY A 181 10.69 21.42 2.97
N GLN A 182 10.29 20.78 1.88
CA GLN A 182 10.44 21.30 0.52
C GLN A 182 9.61 22.58 0.32
N ILE A 183 8.36 22.62 0.78
CA ILE A 183 7.50 23.80 0.62
C ILE A 183 8.03 24.99 1.43
N LEU A 184 8.59 24.77 2.61
CA LEU A 184 9.22 25.84 3.40
C LEU A 184 10.40 26.49 2.65
N TYR A 185 11.19 25.70 1.93
CA TYR A 185 12.27 26.18 1.09
C TYR A 185 11.73 26.89 -0.17
N LEU A 186 10.85 26.23 -0.92
CA LEU A 186 10.36 26.72 -2.21
C LEU A 186 9.55 28.02 -2.11
N LYS A 187 8.78 28.23 -1.04
CA LYS A 187 7.95 29.43 -0.87
C LYS A 187 8.75 30.72 -0.75
N GLU A 188 10.04 30.65 -0.45
CA GLU A 188 10.97 31.77 -0.30
C GLU A 188 11.78 32.03 -1.61
N THR A 189 11.48 31.28 -2.67
CA THR A 189 12.18 31.41 -3.95
C THR A 189 11.60 32.54 -4.81
N GLN A 190 12.46 33.16 -5.63
CA GLN A 190 12.12 34.35 -6.46
C GLN A 190 10.93 34.10 -7.39
N HIS A 191 10.77 32.87 -7.93
CA HIS A 191 9.66 32.61 -8.85
C HIS A 191 8.30 32.58 -8.11
N VAL A 192 8.26 32.17 -6.83
CA VAL A 192 7.05 32.23 -6.02
C VAL A 192 6.74 33.68 -5.60
N GLU A 193 7.76 34.47 -5.26
CA GLU A 193 7.60 35.89 -4.98
C GLU A 193 7.08 36.65 -6.19
N ALA A 194 7.64 36.37 -7.36
CA ALA A 194 7.17 36.98 -8.63
C ALA A 194 5.69 36.61 -8.89
N ALA A 195 5.32 35.34 -8.69
CA ALA A 195 3.92 34.91 -8.82
C ALA A 195 2.98 35.65 -7.86
N ARG A 196 3.42 35.91 -6.63
CA ARG A 196 2.65 36.73 -5.65
C ARG A 196 2.54 38.20 -6.10
N ALA A 197 3.64 38.79 -6.61
CA ALA A 197 3.69 40.18 -7.06
C ALA A 197 2.70 40.47 -8.19
N ILE A 198 2.50 39.50 -9.11
CA ILE A 198 1.50 39.59 -10.19
C ILE A 198 0.09 39.18 -9.78
N GLY A 199 -0.16 38.92 -8.48
CA GLY A 199 -1.50 38.65 -7.94
C GLY A 199 -1.99 37.22 -8.09
N ALA A 200 -1.10 36.22 -8.20
CA ALA A 200 -1.51 34.83 -8.26
C ALA A 200 -2.24 34.40 -6.94
N SER A 201 -3.38 33.72 -7.09
CA SER A 201 -4.16 33.23 -5.95
C SER A 201 -3.42 32.14 -5.16
N THR A 202 -3.71 31.98 -3.87
CA THR A 202 -3.12 30.95 -3.01
C THR A 202 -3.20 29.55 -3.61
N PRO A 203 -4.36 29.04 -4.10
CA PRO A 203 -4.42 27.73 -4.72
C PRO A 203 -3.50 27.61 -5.94
N ARG A 204 -3.42 28.66 -6.76
CA ARG A 204 -2.53 28.67 -7.93
C ARG A 204 -1.07 28.57 -7.52
N ILE A 205 -0.66 29.30 -6.49
CA ILE A 205 0.71 29.21 -5.96
C ILE A 205 0.99 27.80 -5.45
N MET A 206 0.08 27.23 -4.65
CA MET A 206 0.26 25.90 -4.06
C MET A 206 0.35 24.78 -5.10
N PHE A 207 -0.60 24.73 -6.04
CA PHE A 207 -0.72 23.61 -6.96
C PHE A 207 0.07 23.76 -8.26
N VAL A 208 0.36 24.98 -8.71
CA VAL A 208 1.05 25.24 -9.97
C VAL A 208 2.53 25.60 -9.78
N HIS A 209 2.86 26.31 -8.70
CA HIS A 209 4.23 26.79 -8.51
C HIS A 209 5.00 26.00 -7.42
N LEU A 210 4.34 25.53 -6.37
CA LEU A 210 5.01 24.80 -5.28
C LEU A 210 4.99 23.29 -5.51
N LEU A 211 3.82 22.70 -5.65
CA LEU A 211 3.64 21.24 -5.68
C LEU A 211 4.45 20.54 -6.80
N PRO A 212 4.52 21.06 -8.05
CA PRO A 212 5.30 20.39 -9.10
C PRO A 212 6.81 20.46 -8.89
N ASN A 213 7.28 21.35 -8.01
CA ASN A 213 8.70 21.54 -7.71
C ASN A 213 9.11 20.96 -6.33
N ALA A 214 8.17 20.41 -5.59
CA ALA A 214 8.39 19.76 -4.30
C ALA A 214 8.57 18.26 -4.47
#